data_d1c2d8fa3ba449dacb08a0e7d0c14c2f
#
_entry.id   d1c2d8fa3ba449dacb08a0e7d0c14c2f
#
_cell.length_a   1.000
_cell.length_b   1.000
_cell.length_c   1.000
_cell.angle_alpha   90.00
_cell.angle_beta   90.00
_cell.angle_gamma   90.00
#
_symmetry.space_group_name_H-M   'P 1'
#
loop_
_entity.id
_entity.type
_entity.pdbx_description
1 polymer ?
#
loop_
_entity_poly.entity_id
_entity_poly.type
_entity_poly.pdbx_seq_one_letter_code
_entity_poly.pdbx_strand_id
1 'polypeptide(L)'
;MTKGIKKILYLAVTGLIMAAPLNAAVNNELICIDPGHQIRGNSGLEEVAPGSSVKKLKVSSGTRGVATKKYEYQLTLEVGLKLRDALQNKGYKVFMVRETNDVDISNKERAIKTNNAGCTLYIRLHADGINNSSTQGTSVLTSSPKNPYTKSVQKSSDKFSHDILSEYVKATGAKNRGVSYRDDLTGTNWSKVTNTLIEFGFMSNPEEDRKMSTPEYQTKMVNGMVNGIEKYLREK
;
A
#
# COMPACT_ATOMS: atom_id res chain seq x y z
N MET A 1 -74.55 37.93 -18.94
CA MET A 1 -74.01 36.62 -18.54
C MET A 1 -72.46 36.67 -18.65
N THR A 2 -71.77 36.97 -17.53
CA THR A 2 -70.30 37.10 -17.53
C THR A 2 -69.70 35.91 -16.70
N LYS A 3 -69.03 35.03 -17.41
CA LYS A 3 -68.34 33.87 -16.76
C LYS A 3 -66.99 34.34 -16.18
N GLY A 4 -66.88 34.28 -14.84
CA GLY A 4 -65.62 34.54 -14.13
C GLY A 4 -64.65 33.38 -14.24
N ILE A 5 -63.46 33.67 -14.73
CA ILE A 5 -62.37 32.74 -14.81
C ILE A 5 -61.62 32.78 -13.45
N LYS A 6 -61.63 31.67 -12.70
CA LYS A 6 -60.82 31.50 -11.49
C LYS A 6 -59.41 31.13 -11.89
N LYS A 7 -58.45 32.01 -11.61
CA LYS A 7 -57.02 31.72 -11.72
C LYS A 7 -56.58 30.91 -10.50
N ILE A 8 -56.11 29.69 -10.71
CA ILE A 8 -55.46 28.86 -9.70
C ILE A 8 -54.00 29.20 -9.72
N LEU A 9 -53.50 29.72 -8.60
CA LEU A 9 -52.08 30.04 -8.39
C LEU A 9 -51.39 28.80 -7.84
N TYR A 10 -50.51 28.13 -8.61
CA TYR A 10 -49.65 27.06 -8.11
C TYR A 10 -48.42 27.68 -7.45
N LEU A 11 -48.32 27.50 -6.13
CA LEU A 11 -47.14 27.86 -5.37
C LEU A 11 -46.14 26.70 -5.48
N ALA A 12 -45.07 26.88 -6.26
CA ALA A 12 -43.98 25.92 -6.32
C ALA A 12 -43.08 26.13 -5.08
N VAL A 13 -43.18 25.22 -4.14
CA VAL A 13 -42.25 25.15 -3.00
C VAL A 13 -40.99 24.44 -3.48
N THR A 14 -39.95 25.19 -3.82
CA THR A 14 -38.60 24.66 -4.06
C THR A 14 -37.93 24.35 -2.73
N GLY A 15 -38.00 23.09 -2.34
CA GLY A 15 -37.25 22.58 -1.17
C GLY A 15 -35.74 22.61 -1.46
N LEU A 16 -35.02 23.53 -0.81
CA LEU A 16 -33.58 23.58 -0.84
C LEU A 16 -33.07 22.41 0.05
N ILE A 17 -32.69 21.30 -0.57
CA ILE A 17 -32.00 20.21 0.14
C ILE A 17 -30.60 20.72 0.46
N MET A 18 -30.42 21.23 1.67
CA MET A 18 -29.07 21.45 2.23
C MET A 18 -28.42 20.08 2.42
N ALA A 19 -27.51 19.71 1.54
CA ALA A 19 -26.59 18.61 1.80
C ALA A 19 -25.73 19.00 3.02
N ALA A 20 -25.98 18.35 4.17
CA ALA A 20 -25.10 18.47 5.32
C ALA A 20 -23.67 18.08 4.89
N PRO A 21 -22.64 18.82 5.33
CA PRO A 21 -21.27 18.40 5.06
C PRO A 21 -21.08 17.01 5.68
N LEU A 22 -20.66 16.06 4.83
CA LEU A 22 -20.26 14.75 5.31
C LEU A 22 -19.01 14.98 6.17
N ASN A 23 -19.19 15.13 7.48
CA ASN A 23 -18.10 15.16 8.43
C ASN A 23 -17.41 13.80 8.31
N ALA A 24 -16.33 13.73 7.52
CA ALA A 24 -15.43 12.61 7.57
C ALA A 24 -14.98 12.52 9.04
N ALA A 25 -15.40 11.47 9.73
CA ALA A 25 -14.93 11.20 11.09
C ALA A 25 -13.41 11.24 11.05
N VAL A 26 -12.78 12.11 11.84
CA VAL A 26 -11.31 12.21 11.88
C VAL A 26 -10.81 10.85 12.35
N ASN A 27 -10.25 10.10 11.41
CA ASN A 27 -9.69 8.80 11.70
C ASN A 27 -8.31 9.02 12.34
N ASN A 28 -8.16 8.64 13.61
CA ASN A 28 -6.90 8.85 14.34
C ASN A 28 -5.79 7.85 13.94
N GLU A 29 -6.11 6.89 13.09
CA GLU A 29 -5.15 5.89 12.64
C GLU A 29 -4.07 6.51 11.73
N LEU A 30 -2.81 6.23 12.05
CA LEU A 30 -1.67 6.65 11.24
C LEU A 30 -1.20 5.49 10.36
N ILE A 31 -1.36 5.65 9.05
CA ILE A 31 -0.94 4.66 8.06
C ILE A 31 0.43 5.03 7.50
N CYS A 32 1.41 4.15 7.67
CA CYS A 32 2.74 4.33 7.13
C CYS A 32 2.89 3.62 5.79
N ILE A 33 3.33 4.37 4.78
CA ILE A 33 3.58 3.86 3.43
C ILE A 33 5.08 3.89 3.16
N ASP A 34 5.63 2.75 2.75
CA ASP A 34 7.03 2.60 2.36
C ASP A 34 7.13 2.21 0.89
N PRO A 35 7.30 3.16 -0.02
CA PRO A 35 7.67 2.85 -1.40
C PRO A 35 9.04 2.18 -1.42
N GLY A 36 9.08 0.88 -1.78
CA GLY A 36 10.30 0.07 -1.79
C GLY A 36 11.39 0.66 -2.67
N HIS A 37 12.64 0.36 -2.33
CA HIS A 37 13.83 0.77 -3.08
C HIS A 37 14.06 2.29 -3.14
N GLN A 38 15.04 2.69 -3.93
CA GLN A 38 15.48 4.07 -4.16
C GLN A 38 16.40 4.11 -5.38
N ILE A 39 16.74 5.32 -5.87
CA ILE A 39 17.50 5.46 -7.13
C ILE A 39 18.88 4.77 -7.07
N ARG A 40 19.54 4.79 -5.92
CA ARG A 40 20.84 4.14 -5.71
C ARG A 40 20.71 3.08 -4.62
N GLY A 41 21.08 1.84 -4.94
CA GLY A 41 21.25 0.81 -3.94
C GLY A 41 22.40 1.16 -2.99
N ASN A 42 22.32 0.66 -1.76
CA ASN A 42 23.40 0.77 -0.78
C ASN A 42 23.88 -0.64 -0.42
N SER A 43 25.08 -0.99 -0.87
CA SER A 43 25.70 -2.31 -0.68
C SER A 43 26.32 -2.50 0.70
N GLY A 44 26.33 -1.48 1.56
CA GLY A 44 26.67 -1.65 2.96
C GLY A 44 25.80 -2.72 3.62
N LEU A 45 26.29 -3.32 4.68
CA LEU A 45 25.59 -4.40 5.38
C LEU A 45 24.87 -3.87 6.63
N GLU A 46 23.72 -4.44 6.91
CA GLU A 46 22.96 -4.22 8.16
C GLU A 46 22.45 -5.55 8.72
N GLU A 47 22.21 -5.60 10.02
CA GLU A 47 21.62 -6.76 10.67
C GLU A 47 20.21 -7.03 10.15
N VAL A 48 19.92 -8.28 9.80
CA VAL A 48 18.60 -8.68 9.28
C VAL A 48 17.48 -8.54 10.33
N ALA A 49 17.84 -8.51 11.62
CA ALA A 49 16.94 -8.35 12.76
C ALA A 49 17.69 -7.87 14.00
N PRO A 50 17.02 -7.34 15.02
CA PRO A 50 17.65 -6.93 16.27
C PRO A 50 18.45 -8.06 16.92
N GLY A 51 19.77 -7.87 17.08
CA GLY A 51 20.69 -8.84 17.69
C GLY A 51 21.04 -10.05 16.81
N SER A 52 20.67 -10.02 15.52
CA SER A 52 21.05 -11.09 14.58
C SER A 52 22.49 -10.93 14.12
N SER A 53 23.24 -12.04 14.08
CA SER A 53 24.57 -12.09 13.45
C SER A 53 24.49 -12.09 11.92
N VAL A 54 23.33 -12.44 11.35
CA VAL A 54 23.10 -12.43 9.91
C VAL A 54 22.95 -10.99 9.42
N LYS A 55 23.72 -10.65 8.39
CA LYS A 55 23.70 -9.33 7.76
C LYS A 55 23.23 -9.45 6.30
N LYS A 56 22.52 -8.44 5.84
CA LYS A 56 22.06 -8.28 4.44
C LYS A 56 22.44 -6.90 3.93
N LEU A 57 22.37 -6.73 2.60
CA LEU A 57 22.53 -5.41 1.99
C LEU A 57 21.48 -4.44 2.58
N LYS A 58 21.90 -3.21 2.84
CA LYS A 58 21.04 -2.15 3.36
C LYS A 58 19.81 -1.92 2.49
N VAL A 59 20.01 -1.78 1.18
CA VAL A 59 18.91 -1.65 0.23
C VAL A 59 19.40 -1.91 -1.20
N SER A 60 18.62 -2.63 -1.99
CA SER A 60 18.85 -2.75 -3.44
C SER A 60 18.14 -1.62 -4.20
N SER A 61 18.53 -1.40 -5.46
CA SER A 61 17.82 -0.49 -6.38
C SER A 61 16.51 -1.08 -6.91
N GLY A 62 16.23 -2.35 -6.60
CA GLY A 62 15.06 -3.07 -7.10
C GLY A 62 15.25 -3.61 -8.51
N THR A 63 14.16 -4.04 -9.11
CA THR A 63 14.10 -4.55 -10.47
C THR A 63 13.76 -3.44 -11.47
N ARG A 64 13.68 -3.82 -12.76
CA ARG A 64 13.34 -2.91 -13.87
C ARG A 64 12.36 -3.58 -14.81
N GLY A 65 11.32 -2.87 -15.21
CA GLY A 65 10.33 -3.33 -16.16
C GLY A 65 10.95 -3.72 -17.50
N VAL A 66 10.62 -4.92 -17.98
CA VAL A 66 11.18 -5.45 -19.23
C VAL A 66 10.62 -4.76 -20.46
N ALA A 67 9.38 -4.25 -20.39
CA ALA A 67 8.68 -3.56 -21.48
C ALA A 67 8.79 -2.03 -21.37
N THR A 68 8.44 -1.49 -20.20
CA THR A 68 8.37 -0.05 -19.96
C THR A 68 9.74 0.58 -19.66
N LYS A 69 10.69 -0.22 -19.24
CA LYS A 69 12.01 0.22 -18.74
C LYS A 69 11.92 1.07 -17.45
N LYS A 70 10.73 1.17 -16.85
CA LYS A 70 10.53 1.84 -15.56
C LYS A 70 11.25 1.05 -14.46
N TYR A 71 11.93 1.73 -13.55
CA TYR A 71 12.52 1.09 -12.38
C TYR A 71 11.45 0.86 -11.29
N GLU A 72 11.63 -0.19 -10.50
CA GLU A 72 10.71 -0.53 -9.41
C GLU A 72 10.54 0.63 -8.41
N TYR A 73 11.64 1.31 -8.03
CA TYR A 73 11.57 2.46 -7.13
C TYR A 73 10.72 3.63 -7.67
N GLN A 74 10.57 3.75 -8.99
CA GLN A 74 9.71 4.75 -9.62
C GLN A 74 8.24 4.33 -9.52
N LEU A 75 7.94 3.07 -9.86
CA LEU A 75 6.60 2.53 -9.79
C LEU A 75 6.06 2.56 -8.35
N THR A 76 6.87 2.11 -7.39
CA THR A 76 6.45 2.06 -5.98
C THR A 76 6.20 3.46 -5.40
N LEU A 77 6.98 4.47 -5.81
CA LEU A 77 6.73 5.85 -5.40
C LEU A 77 5.47 6.44 -6.06
N GLU A 78 5.27 6.23 -7.37
CA GLU A 78 4.06 6.69 -8.07
C GLU A 78 2.79 6.13 -7.43
N VAL A 79 2.76 4.83 -7.15
CA VAL A 79 1.63 4.18 -6.49
C VAL A 79 1.50 4.61 -5.03
N GLY A 80 2.63 4.76 -4.32
CA GLY A 80 2.67 5.19 -2.93
C GLY A 80 2.10 6.59 -2.72
N LEU A 81 2.43 7.55 -3.60
CA LEU A 81 1.87 8.91 -3.55
C LEU A 81 0.35 8.91 -3.81
N LYS A 82 -0.13 8.13 -4.77
CA LYS A 82 -1.57 7.97 -5.02
C LYS A 82 -2.29 7.30 -3.84
N LEU A 83 -1.66 6.31 -3.18
CA LEU A 83 -2.21 5.68 -1.99
C LEU A 83 -2.29 6.67 -0.82
N ARG A 84 -1.24 7.49 -0.62
CA ARG A 84 -1.26 8.58 0.36
C ARG A 84 -2.46 9.49 0.15
N ASP A 85 -2.62 10.01 -1.07
CA ASP A 85 -3.69 10.97 -1.39
C ASP A 85 -5.07 10.33 -1.19
N ALA A 86 -5.25 9.07 -1.60
CA ALA A 86 -6.51 8.34 -1.41
C ALA A 86 -6.86 8.13 0.07
N LEU A 87 -5.87 7.80 0.91
CA LEU A 87 -6.07 7.63 2.36
C LEU A 87 -6.34 8.96 3.06
N GLN A 88 -5.61 10.02 2.70
CA GLN A 88 -5.84 11.36 3.25
C GLN A 88 -7.22 11.89 2.90
N ASN A 89 -7.70 11.67 1.68
CA ASN A 89 -9.07 12.02 1.25
C ASN A 89 -10.15 11.28 2.05
N LYS A 90 -9.82 10.13 2.65
CA LYS A 90 -10.68 9.37 3.58
C LYS A 90 -10.51 9.76 5.05
N GLY A 91 -9.69 10.76 5.34
CA GLY A 91 -9.46 11.27 6.71
C GLY A 91 -8.39 10.52 7.50
N TYR A 92 -7.63 9.59 6.91
CA TYR A 92 -6.50 8.95 7.58
C TYR A 92 -5.30 9.87 7.68
N LYS A 93 -4.56 9.76 8.78
CA LYS A 93 -3.21 10.32 8.85
C LYS A 93 -2.25 9.42 8.08
N VAL A 94 -1.34 10.01 7.31
CA VAL A 94 -0.37 9.25 6.52
C VAL A 94 1.05 9.72 6.79
N PHE A 95 1.97 8.79 6.99
CA PHE A 95 3.40 9.01 7.03
C PHE A 95 4.06 8.28 5.86
N MET A 96 4.82 9.01 5.05
CA MET A 96 5.60 8.45 3.95
C MET A 96 7.04 8.22 4.39
N VAL A 97 7.58 7.02 4.20
CA VAL A 97 9.00 6.73 4.48
C VAL A 97 9.92 7.51 3.54
N ARG A 98 9.49 7.69 2.30
CA ARG A 98 10.10 8.58 1.31
C ARG A 98 9.05 9.18 0.38
N GLU A 99 9.29 10.39 -0.08
CA GLU A 99 8.45 11.11 -1.06
C GLU A 99 9.25 11.46 -2.33
N THR A 100 10.52 11.11 -2.37
CA THR A 100 11.40 11.27 -3.53
C THR A 100 12.16 9.97 -3.79
N ASN A 101 12.77 9.86 -4.97
CA ASN A 101 13.60 8.70 -5.32
C ASN A 101 15.05 8.86 -4.87
N ASP A 102 15.54 10.11 -4.73
CA ASP A 102 16.91 10.41 -4.32
C ASP A 102 16.99 10.51 -2.79
N VAL A 103 17.11 9.35 -2.18
CA VAL A 103 17.30 9.16 -0.74
C VAL A 103 18.33 8.06 -0.50
N ASP A 104 18.90 8.00 0.69
CA ASP A 104 19.70 6.87 1.17
C ASP A 104 19.14 6.38 2.51
N ILE A 105 18.14 5.49 2.45
CA ILE A 105 17.43 4.95 3.61
C ILE A 105 17.49 3.43 3.52
N SER A 106 18.14 2.78 4.49
CA SER A 106 18.26 1.32 4.55
C SER A 106 16.92 0.65 4.94
N ASN A 107 16.80 -0.67 4.72
CA ASN A 107 15.60 -1.42 5.11
C ASN A 107 15.36 -1.38 6.62
N LYS A 108 16.42 -1.39 7.44
CA LYS A 108 16.36 -1.21 8.89
C LYS A 108 15.85 0.18 9.25
N GLU A 109 16.40 1.22 8.64
CA GLU A 109 16.00 2.61 8.91
C GLU A 109 14.54 2.88 8.51
N ARG A 110 14.04 2.27 7.43
CA ARG A 110 12.62 2.36 7.02
C ARG A 110 11.69 1.87 8.13
N ALA A 111 11.98 0.70 8.71
CA ALA A 111 11.22 0.18 9.84
C ALA A 111 11.34 1.04 11.10
N ILE A 112 12.54 1.54 11.42
CA ILE A 112 12.76 2.42 12.58
C ILE A 112 11.97 3.73 12.42
N LYS A 113 11.95 4.33 11.23
CA LYS A 113 11.15 5.53 10.96
C LYS A 113 9.67 5.32 11.25
N THR A 114 9.09 4.18 10.81
CA THR A 114 7.67 3.87 11.05
C THR A 114 7.38 3.55 12.51
N ASN A 115 8.31 2.88 13.23
CA ASN A 115 8.22 2.67 14.67
C ASN A 115 8.19 4.00 15.43
N ASN A 116 9.09 4.93 15.09
CA ASN A 116 9.22 6.23 15.75
C ASN A 116 8.04 7.16 15.44
N ALA A 117 7.43 7.02 14.25
CA ALA A 117 6.24 7.77 13.89
C ALA A 117 4.99 7.29 14.65
N GLY A 118 5.02 6.12 15.27
CA GLY A 118 3.88 5.56 15.99
C GLY A 118 2.77 5.09 15.05
N CYS A 119 3.13 4.49 13.92
CA CYS A 119 2.15 4.04 12.94
C CYS A 119 1.22 2.97 13.51
N THR A 120 -0.04 3.00 13.11
CA THR A 120 -0.99 1.90 13.36
C THR A 120 -0.72 0.73 12.42
N LEU A 121 -0.52 1.04 11.14
CA LEU A 121 -0.23 0.07 10.08
C LEU A 121 0.97 0.54 9.25
N TYR A 122 1.74 -0.41 8.77
CA TYR A 122 2.89 -0.19 7.92
C TYR A 122 2.79 -1.06 6.68
N ILE A 123 2.57 -0.44 5.51
CA ILE A 123 2.50 -1.13 4.23
C ILE A 123 3.73 -0.82 3.38
N ARG A 124 4.41 -1.87 2.92
CA ARG A 124 5.58 -1.81 2.06
C ARG A 124 5.20 -2.17 0.64
N LEU A 125 5.56 -1.33 -0.30
CA LEU A 125 5.15 -1.43 -1.70
C LEU A 125 6.32 -1.90 -2.54
N HIS A 126 6.12 -3.00 -3.28
CA HIS A 126 7.11 -3.63 -4.14
C HIS A 126 6.49 -4.15 -5.44
N ALA A 127 7.32 -4.51 -6.40
CA ALA A 127 6.96 -5.24 -7.61
C ALA A 127 8.07 -6.21 -7.95
N ASP A 128 7.71 -7.48 -8.10
CA ASP A 128 8.66 -8.58 -8.23
C ASP A 128 9.34 -8.64 -9.60
N GLY A 129 10.47 -9.32 -9.65
CA GLY A 129 11.20 -9.60 -10.89
C GLY A 129 12.00 -10.89 -10.78
N ILE A 130 11.72 -11.82 -11.68
CA ILE A 130 12.44 -13.10 -11.75
C ILE A 130 12.88 -13.40 -13.18
N ASN A 131 13.80 -14.33 -13.34
CA ASN A 131 14.27 -14.77 -14.67
C ASN A 131 13.26 -15.72 -15.36
N ASN A 132 11.99 -15.28 -15.42
CA ASN A 132 10.91 -15.97 -16.13
C ASN A 132 9.84 -14.95 -16.53
N SER A 133 9.74 -14.62 -17.80
CA SER A 133 8.80 -13.63 -18.34
C SER A 133 7.33 -14.09 -18.36
N SER A 134 7.05 -15.37 -18.17
CA SER A 134 5.66 -15.89 -18.11
C SER A 134 5.05 -15.85 -16.70
N THR A 135 5.87 -15.60 -15.67
CA THR A 135 5.37 -15.51 -14.30
C THR A 135 4.55 -14.24 -14.11
N GLN A 136 3.38 -14.38 -13.49
CA GLN A 136 2.43 -13.29 -13.27
C GLN A 136 1.68 -13.46 -11.96
N GLY A 137 1.11 -12.37 -11.47
CA GLY A 137 0.23 -12.31 -10.31
C GLY A 137 0.85 -11.58 -9.13
N THR A 138 0.02 -11.30 -8.16
CA THR A 138 0.37 -10.59 -6.93
C THR A 138 0.55 -11.55 -5.77
N SER A 139 1.48 -11.25 -4.89
CA SER A 139 1.66 -11.93 -3.61
C SER A 139 1.84 -10.89 -2.49
N VAL A 140 1.66 -11.33 -1.28
CA VAL A 140 1.95 -10.53 -0.09
C VAL A 140 2.93 -11.30 0.78
N LEU A 141 3.90 -10.61 1.35
CA LEU A 141 4.93 -11.20 2.19
C LEU A 141 4.77 -10.71 3.63
N THR A 142 4.87 -11.66 4.57
CA THR A 142 4.84 -11.39 6.01
C THR A 142 5.78 -12.37 6.73
N SER A 143 6.00 -12.15 8.04
CA SER A 143 6.82 -13.07 8.84
C SER A 143 6.05 -14.34 9.19
N SER A 144 6.78 -15.45 9.35
CA SER A 144 6.18 -16.71 9.82
C SER A 144 5.78 -16.64 11.30
N PRO A 145 4.85 -17.49 11.75
CA PRO A 145 4.51 -17.61 13.18
C PRO A 145 5.69 -18.03 14.07
N LYS A 146 6.77 -18.57 13.47
CA LYS A 146 7.98 -19.01 14.18
C LYS A 146 9.06 -17.92 14.25
N ASN A 147 8.88 -16.79 13.59
CA ASN A 147 9.87 -15.71 13.59
C ASN A 147 10.03 -15.11 15.00
N PRO A 148 11.24 -15.22 15.61
CA PRO A 148 11.44 -14.75 16.98
C PRO A 148 11.40 -13.22 17.12
N TYR A 149 11.63 -12.49 16.04
CA TYR A 149 11.78 -11.03 16.03
C TYR A 149 10.44 -10.27 15.93
N THR A 150 9.39 -10.93 15.46
CA THR A 150 8.10 -10.30 15.14
C THR A 150 6.95 -10.79 16.02
N LYS A 151 7.22 -11.54 17.09
CA LYS A 151 6.21 -12.20 17.94
C LYS A 151 5.05 -11.28 18.36
N SER A 152 5.34 -10.03 18.70
CA SER A 152 4.34 -9.06 19.16
C SER A 152 3.37 -8.58 18.10
N VAL A 153 3.77 -8.64 16.81
CA VAL A 153 2.97 -8.10 15.68
C VAL A 153 2.67 -9.15 14.62
N GLN A 154 3.15 -10.40 14.77
CA GLN A 154 3.04 -11.42 13.74
C GLN A 154 1.57 -11.74 13.40
N LYS A 155 0.74 -12.03 14.42
CA LYS A 155 -0.65 -12.39 14.20
C LYS A 155 -1.46 -11.27 13.53
N SER A 156 -1.25 -10.03 13.96
CA SER A 156 -1.90 -8.86 13.35
C SER A 156 -1.38 -8.59 11.94
N SER A 157 -0.09 -8.78 11.69
CA SER A 157 0.53 -8.63 10.37
C SER A 157 0.05 -9.71 9.40
N ASP A 158 -0.12 -10.93 9.87
CA ASP A 158 -0.66 -12.03 9.07
C ASP A 158 -2.10 -11.72 8.61
N LYS A 159 -2.98 -11.34 9.55
CA LYS A 159 -4.35 -10.91 9.22
C LYS A 159 -4.34 -9.75 8.22
N PHE A 160 -3.52 -8.72 8.48
CA PHE A 160 -3.42 -7.56 7.60
C PHE A 160 -2.95 -7.95 6.19
N SER A 161 -2.01 -8.88 6.09
CA SER A 161 -1.51 -9.42 4.82
C SER A 161 -2.61 -10.11 4.01
N HIS A 162 -3.43 -10.94 4.66
CA HIS A 162 -4.57 -11.59 4.02
C HIS A 162 -5.64 -10.59 3.56
N ASP A 163 -5.94 -9.57 4.35
CA ASP A 163 -6.90 -8.54 4.00
C ASP A 163 -6.44 -7.70 2.80
N ILE A 164 -5.17 -7.27 2.80
CA ILE A 164 -4.56 -6.56 1.66
C ILE A 164 -4.61 -7.41 0.40
N LEU A 165 -4.17 -8.67 0.46
CA LEU A 165 -4.14 -9.54 -0.73
C LEU A 165 -5.54 -9.76 -1.29
N SER A 166 -6.51 -10.09 -0.44
CA SER A 166 -7.89 -10.35 -0.81
C SER A 166 -8.50 -9.16 -1.57
N GLU A 167 -8.43 -7.97 -1.00
CA GLU A 167 -9.04 -6.78 -1.59
C GLU A 167 -8.24 -6.25 -2.80
N TYR A 168 -6.92 -6.42 -2.82
CA TYR A 168 -6.10 -6.08 -3.98
C TYR A 168 -6.44 -6.96 -5.18
N VAL A 169 -6.53 -8.26 -5.01
CA VAL A 169 -6.92 -9.22 -6.07
C VAL A 169 -8.32 -8.91 -6.60
N LYS A 170 -9.27 -8.64 -5.70
CA LYS A 170 -10.64 -8.29 -6.06
C LYS A 170 -10.71 -7.02 -6.92
N ALA A 171 -9.94 -6.00 -6.57
CA ALA A 171 -9.94 -4.72 -7.27
C ALA A 171 -9.22 -4.77 -8.62
N THR A 172 -8.10 -5.51 -8.69
CA THR A 172 -7.21 -5.53 -9.85
C THR A 172 -7.50 -6.63 -10.84
N GLY A 173 -8.10 -7.74 -10.39
CA GLY A 173 -8.20 -8.98 -11.15
C GLY A 173 -6.86 -9.70 -11.34
N ALA A 174 -5.83 -9.34 -10.58
CA ALA A 174 -4.52 -10.00 -10.65
C ALA A 174 -4.61 -11.46 -10.21
N LYS A 175 -3.77 -12.32 -10.78
CA LYS A 175 -3.66 -13.71 -10.33
C LYS A 175 -3.18 -13.74 -8.87
N ASN A 176 -3.95 -14.37 -7.99
CA ASN A 176 -3.60 -14.54 -6.59
C ASN A 176 -2.51 -15.60 -6.41
N ARG A 177 -1.36 -15.22 -5.86
CA ARG A 177 -0.23 -16.11 -5.55
C ARG A 177 -0.12 -16.44 -4.05
N GLY A 178 -1.00 -15.91 -3.23
CA GLY A 178 -1.05 -16.19 -1.79
C GLY A 178 -0.18 -15.27 -0.95
N VAL A 179 -0.23 -15.54 0.36
CA VAL A 179 0.65 -14.96 1.36
C VAL A 179 1.89 -15.82 1.49
N SER A 180 3.07 -15.22 1.37
CA SER A 180 4.37 -15.88 1.51
C SER A 180 5.02 -15.52 2.83
N TYR A 181 5.43 -16.52 3.60
CA TYR A 181 6.08 -16.33 4.89
C TYR A 181 7.60 -16.22 4.73
N ARG A 182 8.16 -15.10 5.13
CA ARG A 182 9.58 -14.76 4.96
C ARG A 182 10.17 -14.20 6.26
N ASP A 183 11.15 -14.89 6.82
CA ASP A 183 11.82 -14.50 8.07
C ASP A 183 13.15 -13.77 7.84
N ASP A 184 13.48 -13.50 6.58
CA ASP A 184 14.72 -12.86 6.13
C ASP A 184 14.53 -11.42 5.63
N LEU A 185 13.37 -10.82 5.86
CA LEU A 185 13.05 -9.44 5.46
C LEU A 185 13.43 -8.45 6.57
N THR A 186 14.52 -7.71 6.37
CA THR A 186 15.04 -6.73 7.36
C THR A 186 13.96 -5.75 7.81
N GLY A 187 13.25 -5.10 6.88
CA GLY A 187 12.22 -4.13 7.24
C GLY A 187 11.05 -4.72 8.03
N THR A 188 10.71 -6.00 7.80
CA THR A 188 9.69 -6.72 8.57
C THR A 188 10.20 -7.07 9.97
N ASN A 189 11.44 -7.58 10.07
CA ASN A 189 12.02 -8.01 11.33
C ASN A 189 12.30 -6.87 12.31
N TRP A 190 12.62 -5.68 11.81
CA TRP A 190 12.85 -4.48 12.62
C TRP A 190 11.56 -3.72 12.96
N SER A 191 10.42 -4.08 12.33
CA SER A 191 9.15 -3.43 12.60
C SER A 191 8.55 -3.88 13.94
N LYS A 192 8.10 -2.90 14.72
CA LYS A 192 7.27 -3.08 15.93
C LYS A 192 5.79 -2.75 15.66
N VAL A 193 5.48 -2.49 14.40
CA VAL A 193 4.15 -2.10 13.91
C VAL A 193 3.57 -3.25 13.10
N THR A 194 2.26 -3.44 13.15
CA THR A 194 1.55 -4.35 12.23
C THR A 194 1.91 -3.99 10.79
N ASN A 195 2.53 -4.94 10.07
CA ASN A 195 3.10 -4.63 8.76
C ASN A 195 2.85 -5.72 7.72
N THR A 196 2.90 -5.31 6.47
CA THR A 196 2.83 -6.20 5.31
C THR A 196 3.69 -5.66 4.17
N LEU A 197 4.15 -6.55 3.28
CA LEU A 197 4.80 -6.18 2.02
C LEU A 197 3.97 -6.75 0.88
N ILE A 198 3.52 -5.90 -0.04
CA ILE A 198 2.82 -6.34 -1.25
C ILE A 198 3.74 -6.28 -2.46
N GLU A 199 3.74 -7.37 -3.24
CA GLU A 199 4.29 -7.44 -4.58
C GLU A 199 3.14 -7.24 -5.58
N PHE A 200 3.12 -6.11 -6.25
CA PHE A 200 2.03 -5.70 -7.15
C PHE A 200 1.81 -6.64 -8.33
N GLY A 201 2.87 -7.26 -8.81
CA GLY A 201 2.97 -8.13 -9.97
C GLY A 201 4.43 -8.25 -10.39
N PHE A 202 4.70 -8.88 -11.53
CA PHE A 202 6.06 -9.12 -12.01
C PHE A 202 6.46 -8.13 -13.10
N MET A 203 7.44 -7.27 -12.80
CA MET A 203 8.05 -6.36 -13.78
C MET A 203 8.86 -7.10 -14.86
N SER A 204 9.20 -8.38 -14.62
CA SER A 204 9.78 -9.29 -15.61
C SER A 204 8.76 -9.85 -16.61
N ASN A 205 7.46 -9.70 -16.35
CA ASN A 205 6.39 -10.05 -17.29
C ASN A 205 6.00 -8.80 -18.10
N PRO A 206 6.15 -8.81 -19.46
CA PRO A 206 5.91 -7.62 -20.28
C PRO A 206 4.47 -7.07 -20.19
N GLU A 207 3.49 -7.95 -19.98
CA GLU A 207 2.08 -7.56 -19.87
C GLU A 207 1.81 -6.88 -18.52
N GLU A 208 2.26 -7.48 -17.42
CA GLU A 208 2.08 -6.90 -16.08
C GLU A 208 2.86 -5.59 -15.91
N ASP A 209 4.09 -5.51 -16.45
CA ASP A 209 4.89 -4.29 -16.43
C ASP A 209 4.18 -3.12 -17.13
N ARG A 210 3.63 -3.33 -18.33
CA ARG A 210 2.81 -2.32 -19.01
C ARG A 210 1.59 -1.95 -18.19
N LYS A 211 0.86 -2.95 -17.69
CA LYS A 211 -0.38 -2.78 -16.95
C LYS A 211 -0.18 -1.99 -15.66
N MET A 212 0.81 -2.34 -14.84
CA MET A 212 1.15 -1.62 -13.60
C MET A 212 1.60 -0.17 -13.85
N SER A 213 2.05 0.15 -15.07
CA SER A 213 2.48 1.49 -15.45
C SER A 213 1.34 2.39 -15.94
N THR A 214 0.10 1.87 -16.11
CA THR A 214 -1.05 2.68 -16.55
C THR A 214 -1.76 3.34 -15.37
N PRO A 215 -2.26 4.59 -15.53
CA PRO A 215 -3.01 5.29 -14.49
C PRO A 215 -4.26 4.53 -14.04
N GLU A 216 -4.96 3.90 -14.98
CA GLU A 216 -6.21 3.16 -14.73
C GLU A 216 -5.97 1.94 -13.84
N TYR A 217 -4.89 1.19 -14.11
CA TYR A 217 -4.57 0.02 -13.29
C TYR A 217 -4.02 0.43 -11.93
N GLN A 218 -3.19 1.48 -11.87
CA GLN A 218 -2.72 2.03 -10.60
C GLN A 218 -3.88 2.51 -9.70
N THR A 219 -4.95 3.06 -10.29
CA THR A 219 -6.17 3.38 -9.55
C THR A 219 -6.80 2.13 -8.92
N LYS A 220 -6.87 1.01 -9.66
CA LYS A 220 -7.35 -0.27 -9.12
C LYS A 220 -6.44 -0.79 -8.00
N MET A 221 -5.12 -0.70 -8.17
CA MET A 221 -4.13 -1.09 -7.16
C MET A 221 -4.35 -0.31 -5.86
N VAL A 222 -4.46 1.01 -5.97
CA VAL A 222 -4.71 1.90 -4.82
C VAL A 222 -6.03 1.57 -4.14
N ASN A 223 -7.12 1.44 -4.89
CA ASN A 223 -8.43 1.09 -4.34
C ASN A 223 -8.39 -0.26 -3.59
N GLY A 224 -7.70 -1.26 -4.13
CA GLY A 224 -7.53 -2.54 -3.48
C GLY A 224 -6.80 -2.44 -2.14
N MET A 225 -5.70 -1.68 -2.10
CA MET A 225 -4.95 -1.46 -0.86
C MET A 225 -5.76 -0.64 0.17
N VAL A 226 -6.46 0.39 -0.25
CA VAL A 226 -7.35 1.17 0.63
C VAL A 226 -8.43 0.27 1.24
N ASN A 227 -9.11 -0.53 0.42
CA ASN A 227 -10.14 -1.46 0.88
C ASN A 227 -9.58 -2.49 1.88
N GLY A 228 -8.37 -3.02 1.64
CA GLY A 228 -7.71 -3.95 2.53
C GLY A 228 -7.33 -3.32 3.88
N ILE A 229 -6.84 -2.08 3.87
CA ILE A 229 -6.57 -1.29 5.08
C ILE A 229 -7.87 -1.08 5.87
N GLU A 230 -8.93 -0.61 5.22
CA GLU A 230 -10.24 -0.38 5.87
C GLU A 230 -10.86 -1.66 6.40
N LYS A 231 -10.75 -2.77 5.67
CA LYS A 231 -11.23 -4.08 6.12
C LYS A 231 -10.52 -4.50 7.40
N TYR A 232 -9.17 -4.45 7.41
CA TYR A 232 -8.40 -4.78 8.59
C TYR A 232 -8.80 -3.91 9.80
N LEU A 233 -8.92 -2.59 9.62
CA LEU A 233 -9.23 -1.67 10.70
C LEU A 233 -10.64 -1.85 11.28
N ARG A 234 -11.60 -2.31 10.48
CA ARG A 234 -12.96 -2.64 10.96
C ARG A 234 -13.03 -3.95 11.75
N GLU A 235 -12.09 -4.86 11.51
CA GLU A 235 -12.14 -6.24 12.02
C GLU A 235 -11.03 -6.54 13.05
N LYS A 236 -10.22 -5.52 13.43
CA LYS A 236 -9.14 -5.67 14.43
C LYS A 236 -9.65 -5.76 15.86
#